data_214d1ff521d70b226c9dc38c07b02aeb
#
_entry.id   214d1ff521d70b226c9dc38c07b02aeb
#
_cell.length_a   1.000
_cell.length_b   1.000
_cell.length_c   1.000
_cell.angle_alpha   90.00
_cell.angle_beta   90.00
_cell.angle_gamma   90.00
#
_symmetry.space_group_name_H-M   'P 1'
#
loop_
_entity.id
_entity.type
_entity.pdbx_description
1 polymer ?
#
loop_
_entity_poly.entity_id
_entity_poly.type
_entity_poly.pdbx_seq_one_letter_code
_entity_poly.pdbx_strand_id
1 'polypeptide(L)'
;MKTTRENPILYIVIPCYNEQEVLPITSKLFLKKITDLVAAGKISDDSRVLFVNDGSKDKTWSIICDLAKSDKHYIGISQSRNRGHQ
;
A
#
# COMPACT_ATOMS: atom_id res chain seq x y z
N MET A 1 -20.05 19.80 14.43
CA MET A 1 -19.70 19.62 14.26
C MET A 1 -19.20 19.33 13.79
N LYS A 2 -18.91 19.21 13.63
CA LYS A 2 -18.31 18.99 13.28
C LYS A 2 -18.09 18.77 12.50
N THR A 3 -17.77 18.88 12.29
CA THR A 3 -17.39 18.69 11.62
C THR A 3 -17.07 18.16 11.02
N THR A 4 -16.97 18.08 11.28
CA THR A 4 -16.59 17.63 10.68
C THR A 4 -16.70 16.82 10.01
N ARG A 5 -16.68 16.77 9.65
CA ARG A 5 -16.74 16.07 8.86
C ARG A 5 -15.65 15.47 8.18
N GLU A 6 -14.66 15.10 8.76
CA GLU A 6 -13.55 14.48 8.11
C GLU A 6 -13.85 13.04 7.85
N ASN A 7 -13.46 12.57 6.67
CA ASN A 7 -13.68 11.18 6.33
C ASN A 7 -12.61 10.32 7.01
N PRO A 8 -12.92 9.08 7.34
CA PRO A 8 -11.94 8.20 7.98
C PRO A 8 -10.77 7.89 7.04
N ILE A 9 -9.62 7.63 7.62
CA ILE A 9 -8.44 7.22 6.88
C ILE A 9 -8.40 5.69 6.89
N LEU A 10 -8.30 5.11 5.70
CA LEU A 10 -8.26 3.66 5.54
C LEU A 10 -6.84 3.24 5.17
N TYR A 11 -6.30 2.27 5.91
CA TYR A 11 -5.03 1.66 5.55
C TYR A 11 -5.29 0.21 5.17
N ILE A 12 -4.98 -0.15 3.94
CA ILE A 12 -5.06 -1.54 3.50
C ILE A 12 -3.66 -2.12 3.64
N VAL A 13 -3.49 -3.09 4.53
CA VAL A 13 -2.18 -3.68 4.79
C VAL A 13 -2.11 -5.01 4.07
N ILE A 14 -1.14 -5.14 3.19
CA ILE A 14 -0.99 -6.30 2.32
C ILE A 14 0.38 -6.92 2.54
N PRO A 15 0.44 -8.08 3.17
CA PRO A 15 1.73 -8.77 3.31
C PRO A 15 2.13 -9.33 1.94
N CYS A 16 3.39 -9.13 1.59
CA CYS A 16 3.91 -9.56 0.30
C CYS A 16 5.11 -10.46 0.50
N TYR A 17 5.11 -11.58 -0.21
CA TYR A 17 6.23 -12.48 -0.18
C TYR A 17 6.32 -13.16 -1.54
N ASN A 18 7.37 -12.85 -2.30
CA ASN A 18 7.60 -13.42 -3.64
C ASN A 18 6.37 -13.26 -4.54
N GLU A 19 5.88 -12.01 -4.66
CA GLU A 19 4.67 -11.70 -5.39
C GLU A 19 4.92 -10.92 -6.67
N GLN A 20 6.12 -11.03 -7.23
CA GLN A 20 6.48 -10.15 -8.35
C GLN A 20 5.54 -10.27 -9.55
N GLU A 21 4.94 -11.44 -9.75
CA GLU A 21 4.06 -11.63 -10.90
C GLU A 21 2.65 -11.12 -10.65
N VAL A 22 2.21 -11.14 -9.41
CA VAL A 22 0.84 -10.80 -9.05
C VAL A 22 0.72 -9.34 -8.65
N LEU A 23 1.75 -8.80 -8.02
CA LEU A 23 1.71 -7.48 -7.43
C LEU A 23 1.35 -6.37 -8.43
N PRO A 24 1.88 -6.37 -9.66
CA PRO A 24 1.50 -5.32 -10.61
C PRO A 24 0.00 -5.30 -10.92
N ILE A 25 -0.65 -6.45 -10.81
CA ILE A 25 -2.08 -6.56 -11.06
C ILE A 25 -2.88 -6.17 -9.84
N THR A 26 -2.56 -6.77 -8.68
CA THR A 26 -3.32 -6.52 -7.46
C THR A 26 -3.17 -5.08 -6.98
N SER A 27 -2.00 -4.47 -7.19
CA SER A 27 -1.78 -3.10 -6.76
C SER A 27 -2.78 -2.15 -7.43
N LYS A 28 -3.05 -2.35 -8.71
CA LYS A 28 -3.98 -1.51 -9.44
C LYS A 28 -5.39 -1.69 -8.92
N LEU A 29 -5.77 -2.90 -8.55
CA LEU A 29 -7.09 -3.15 -8.02
C LEU A 29 -7.29 -2.43 -6.67
N PHE A 30 -6.28 -2.48 -5.81
CA PHE A 30 -6.38 -1.81 -4.52
C PHE A 30 -6.39 -0.29 -4.68
N LEU A 31 -5.59 0.24 -5.60
CA LEU A 31 -5.58 1.68 -5.84
C LEU A 31 -6.94 2.14 -6.36
N LYS A 32 -7.53 1.39 -7.29
CA LYS A 32 -8.83 1.72 -7.80
C LYS A 32 -9.86 1.72 -6.68
N LYS A 33 -9.78 0.75 -5.78
CA LYS A 33 -10.71 0.69 -4.66
C LYS A 33 -10.61 1.93 -3.79
N ILE A 34 -9.37 2.33 -3.46
CA ILE A 34 -9.18 3.52 -2.64
C ILE A 34 -9.66 4.76 -3.36
N THR A 35 -9.29 4.94 -4.63
CA THR A 35 -9.66 6.15 -5.34
C THR A 35 -11.18 6.23 -5.53
N ASP A 36 -11.85 5.11 -5.75
CA ASP A 36 -13.30 5.10 -5.87
C ASP A 36 -13.97 5.50 -4.56
N LEU A 37 -13.46 5.00 -3.43
CA LEU A 37 -14.01 5.35 -2.12
C LEU A 37 -13.75 6.81 -1.78
N VAL A 38 -12.59 7.34 -2.14
CA VAL A 38 -12.29 8.74 -1.93
C VAL A 38 -13.24 9.60 -2.77
N ALA A 39 -13.43 9.23 -4.03
CA ALA A 39 -14.32 9.99 -4.91
C ALA A 39 -15.76 9.95 -4.42
N ALA A 40 -16.16 8.86 -3.78
CA ALA A 40 -17.50 8.74 -3.23
C ALA A 40 -17.66 9.44 -1.88
N GLY A 41 -16.58 10.00 -1.36
CA GLY A 41 -16.61 10.71 -0.09
C GLY A 41 -16.70 9.80 1.13
N LYS A 42 -16.30 8.54 0.98
CA LYS A 42 -16.41 7.58 2.07
C LYS A 42 -15.15 7.47 2.91
N ILE A 43 -14.00 7.77 2.32
CA ILE A 43 -12.74 7.76 3.04
C ILE A 43 -11.92 8.98 2.64
N SER A 44 -10.92 9.30 3.47
CA SER A 44 -10.04 10.43 3.21
C SER A 44 -9.04 10.09 2.11
N ASP A 45 -8.62 11.10 1.36
CA ASP A 45 -7.55 10.95 0.37
C ASP A 45 -6.20 10.65 1.05
N ASP A 46 -6.14 10.75 2.38
CA ASP A 46 -4.96 10.34 3.13
C ASP A 46 -4.88 8.83 3.32
N SER A 47 -5.85 8.09 2.80
CA SER A 47 -5.85 6.64 2.87
C SER A 47 -4.70 6.07 2.04
N ARG A 48 -4.20 4.90 2.44
CA ARG A 48 -3.00 4.32 1.83
C ARG A 48 -3.12 2.82 1.69
N VAL A 49 -2.40 2.28 0.72
CA VAL A 49 -2.19 0.85 0.56
C VAL A 49 -0.77 0.57 1.03
N LEU A 50 -0.62 -0.22 2.09
CA LEU A 50 0.67 -0.55 2.65
C LEU A 50 1.08 -1.95 2.21
N PHE A 51 2.16 -2.02 1.44
CA PHE A 51 2.74 -3.30 1.07
C PHE A 51 3.86 -3.62 2.05
N VAL A 52 3.71 -4.71 2.76
CA VAL A 52 4.71 -5.14 3.75
C VAL A 52 5.49 -6.30 3.16
N ASN A 53 6.74 -6.02 2.78
CA ASN A 53 7.60 -7.03 2.20
C ASN A 53 8.22 -7.85 3.32
N ASP A 54 7.96 -9.16 3.30
CA ASP A 54 8.43 -10.06 4.33
C ASP A 54 9.55 -10.95 3.79
N GLY A 55 10.66 -10.30 3.44
CA GLY A 55 11.84 -11.03 3.03
C GLY A 55 11.76 -11.67 1.66
N SER A 56 11.07 -11.03 0.72
CA SER A 56 10.97 -11.56 -0.64
C SER A 56 12.35 -11.70 -1.27
N LYS A 57 12.53 -12.77 -2.02
CA LYS A 57 13.79 -13.04 -2.70
C LYS A 57 13.74 -12.71 -4.16
N ASP A 58 12.56 -12.40 -4.68
CA ASP A 58 12.38 -12.01 -6.07
C ASP A 58 12.36 -10.48 -6.16
N LYS A 59 11.75 -9.94 -7.20
CA LYS A 59 11.71 -8.50 -7.44
C LYS A 59 10.55 -7.79 -6.76
N THR A 60 9.87 -8.47 -5.84
CA THR A 60 8.71 -7.90 -5.15
C THR A 60 9.03 -6.55 -4.53
N TRP A 61 10.14 -6.45 -3.78
CA TRP A 61 10.47 -5.19 -3.13
C TRP A 61 10.74 -4.08 -4.13
N SER A 62 11.41 -4.40 -5.23
CA SER A 62 11.68 -3.43 -6.27
C SER A 62 10.37 -2.89 -6.86
N ILE A 63 9.40 -3.76 -7.08
CA ILE A 63 8.10 -3.36 -7.59
C ILE A 63 7.38 -2.47 -6.59
N ILE A 64 7.43 -2.82 -5.31
CA ILE A 64 6.81 -2.01 -4.27
C ILE A 64 7.40 -0.60 -4.25
N CYS A 65 8.73 -0.50 -4.36
CA CYS A 65 9.38 0.80 -4.37
C CYS A 65 8.93 1.63 -5.59
N ASP A 66 8.81 1.00 -6.74
CA ASP A 66 8.36 1.69 -7.94
C ASP A 66 6.92 2.17 -7.78
N LEU A 67 6.06 1.33 -7.19
CA LEU A 67 4.68 1.73 -6.96
C LEU A 67 4.61 2.93 -6.02
N ALA A 68 5.39 2.92 -4.96
CA ALA A 68 5.39 4.00 -3.99
C ALA A 68 5.82 5.32 -4.62
N LYS A 69 6.67 5.25 -5.65
CA LYS A 69 7.08 6.46 -6.36
C LYS A 69 6.02 6.91 -7.36
N SER A 70 5.19 5.98 -7.85
CA SER A 70 4.23 6.29 -8.89
C SER A 70 2.97 6.94 -8.36
N ASP A 71 2.61 6.67 -7.11
CA ASP A 71 1.37 7.18 -6.55
C ASP A 71 1.51 7.36 -5.03
N LYS A 72 1.02 8.47 -4.53
CA LYS A 72 1.14 8.78 -3.10
C LYS A 72 0.37 7.81 -2.21
N HIS A 73 -0.60 7.09 -2.77
CA HIS A 73 -1.41 6.17 -1.98
C HIS A 73 -0.71 4.85 -1.67
N TYR A 74 0.42 4.59 -2.32
CA TYR A 74 1.19 3.37 -2.08
C TYR A 74 2.31 3.64 -1.09
N ILE A 75 2.44 2.79 -0.08
CA ILE A 75 3.54 2.84 0.86
C ILE A 75 4.16 1.45 0.94
N GLY A 76 5.48 1.40 0.90
CA GLY A 76 6.20 0.13 1.02
C GLY A 76 6.95 0.07 2.34
N ILE A 77 6.84 -1.06 3.01
CA ILE A 77 7.56 -1.32 4.25
C ILE A 77 8.29 -2.64 4.07
N SER A 78 9.59 -2.65 4.34
CA SER A 78 10.37 -3.88 4.27
C SER A 78 10.67 -4.34 5.68
N GLN A 79 10.23 -5.55 6.00
CA GLN A 79 10.58 -6.15 7.28
C GLN A 79 11.86 -6.91 7.09
N SER A 80 12.93 -6.34 7.57
CA SER A 80 14.22 -7.00 7.49
C SER A 80 14.39 -7.88 8.72
N ARG A 81 14.50 -9.14 8.48
CA ARG A 81 14.68 -9.99 9.56
C ARG A 81 16.04 -10.15 9.89
N ASN A 82 16.76 -9.77 9.26
CA ASN A 82 18.04 -9.91 9.55
C ASN A 82 18.64 -9.00 10.33
N ARG A 83 18.48 -8.87 10.47
CA ARG A 83 18.92 -8.02 10.91
C ARG A 83 19.59 -7.99 11.73
N GLY A 84 19.85 -8.13 11.55
CA GLY A 84 20.35 -7.90 12.29
C GLY A 84 20.67 -7.73 12.94
N HIS A 85 20.79 -7.78 12.88
CA HIS A 85 21.00 -7.45 13.63
C HIS A 85 21.20 -7.16 13.96
N GLN A 86 21.00 -7.36 13.84
CA GLN A 86 21.02 -6.86 14.14
C GLN A 86 21.18 -6.72 14.33
#